data_72a4efc32701e5137f23e8dde64e9e73
#
_entry.id   72a4efc32701e5137f23e8dde64e9e73
#
_cell.length_a   1.000
_cell.length_b   1.000
_cell.length_c   1.000
_cell.angle_alpha   90.00
_cell.angle_beta   90.00
_cell.angle_gamma   90.00
#
_symmetry.space_group_name_H-M   'P 1'
#
loop_
_entity.id
_entity.type
_entity.pdbx_description
1 polymer ?
#
loop_
_entity_poly.entity_id
_entity_poly.type
_entity_poly.pdbx_seq_one_letter_code
_entity_poly.pdbx_strand_id
1 'polypeptide(L)'
;KAFLIIPVNFPAKPDVTNPHSALQYSTKQLKHWDIAPDNLMRLKQADFLFSITTSGLKTKGDFRNNLSKAVRRGFSKADALASLTTLPADAFGQSERLGKIKPGYIANLVVTDGSYFNTASTVKSVWIGGEEFEIDPDPIVDAAGIWTVKERERTWVLEINKADLSYSGIIKKDGKSISVQSLSIDQDRISFAVNDTSLFKFGATRFAGNIANKAIRGKITYADNKTSQWSAILDSKTKNSEEIFTDEIPSKLKVFYPEGAYGLDSRISQPRTILVDDATIWTSGPDGVLKEYDILFQDGKIKEIAKNIYLQDRNAIIIDGKGKHITPGLIDAHSH
;
A
#
# COMPACT_ATOMS: atom_id res chain seq x y z
N LYS A 1 -12.99 -20.13 -10.32
CA LYS A 1 -11.68 -19.55 -9.90
C LYS A 1 -11.60 -19.59 -8.37
N ALA A 2 -10.41 -19.84 -7.82
CA ALA A 2 -10.19 -19.75 -6.39
C ALA A 2 -10.36 -18.30 -5.92
N PHE A 3 -10.99 -18.09 -4.75
CA PHE A 3 -11.03 -16.83 -4.05
C PHE A 3 -9.82 -16.73 -3.13
N LEU A 4 -9.09 -15.62 -3.17
CA LEU A 4 -7.87 -15.43 -2.40
C LEU A 4 -8.11 -14.47 -1.23
N ILE A 5 -7.32 -14.61 -0.16
CA ILE A 5 -7.25 -13.66 0.95
C ILE A 5 -5.81 -13.15 1.00
N ILE A 6 -5.62 -11.88 0.69
CA ILE A 6 -4.30 -11.28 0.45
C ILE A 6 -3.95 -10.30 1.55
N PRO A 7 -2.81 -10.47 2.24
CA PRO A 7 -2.32 -9.48 3.19
C PRO A 7 -1.63 -8.32 2.49
N VAL A 8 -1.63 -7.15 3.13
CA VAL A 8 -0.89 -5.95 2.69
C VAL A 8 0.34 -5.70 3.57
N ASN A 9 1.03 -6.75 3.96
CA ASN A 9 2.24 -6.72 4.78
C ASN A 9 3.49 -6.55 3.89
N PHE A 10 3.74 -5.34 3.43
CA PHE A 10 4.89 -5.05 2.56
C PHE A 10 6.22 -5.10 3.32
N PRO A 11 7.33 -5.46 2.65
CA PRO A 11 8.66 -5.39 3.23
C PRO A 11 9.01 -3.98 3.70
N ALA A 12 9.77 -3.88 4.79
CA ALA A 12 10.30 -2.61 5.26
C ALA A 12 11.22 -1.97 4.20
N LYS A 13 11.24 -0.64 4.18
CA LYS A 13 12.12 0.10 3.28
C LYS A 13 13.58 -0.26 3.55
N PRO A 14 14.34 -0.73 2.53
CA PRO A 14 15.76 -1.00 2.68
C PRO A 14 16.53 0.28 3.02
N ASP A 15 17.48 0.17 3.94
CA ASP A 15 18.43 1.26 4.20
C ASP A 15 19.57 1.21 3.17
N VAL A 16 19.48 2.06 2.19
CA VAL A 16 20.48 2.22 1.12
C VAL A 16 21.11 3.63 1.15
N THR A 17 21.11 4.27 2.30
CA THR A 17 21.61 5.65 2.48
C THR A 17 23.14 5.75 2.29
N ASN A 18 23.84 4.66 2.50
CA ASN A 18 25.28 4.58 2.27
C ASN A 18 25.64 3.23 1.60
N PRO A 19 26.81 3.14 0.90
CA PRO A 19 27.21 1.92 0.20
C PRO A 19 27.34 0.68 1.10
N HIS A 20 27.77 0.83 2.35
CA HIS A 20 27.93 -0.28 3.28
C HIS A 20 26.59 -0.89 3.68
N SER A 21 25.60 -0.07 4.01
CA SER A 21 24.23 -0.53 4.29
C SER A 21 23.59 -1.15 3.05
N ALA A 22 23.82 -0.56 1.87
CA ALA A 22 23.26 -1.07 0.61
C ALA A 22 23.75 -2.48 0.26
N LEU A 23 25.01 -2.82 0.57
CA LEU A 23 25.58 -4.15 0.35
C LEU A 23 24.95 -5.27 1.19
N GLN A 24 24.19 -4.92 2.24
CA GLN A 24 23.50 -5.90 3.08
C GLN A 24 22.21 -6.44 2.43
N TYR A 25 21.75 -5.83 1.34
CA TYR A 25 20.54 -6.23 0.64
C TYR A 25 20.86 -6.92 -0.68
N SER A 26 20.31 -8.10 -0.86
CA SER A 26 20.36 -8.78 -2.16
C SER A 26 19.46 -8.09 -3.18
N THR A 27 19.76 -8.25 -4.46
CA THR A 27 18.90 -7.76 -5.56
C THR A 27 17.47 -8.33 -5.45
N LYS A 28 17.31 -9.57 -4.96
CA LYS A 28 16.00 -10.20 -4.72
C LYS A 28 15.19 -9.43 -3.67
N GLN A 29 15.82 -9.05 -2.55
CA GLN A 29 15.15 -8.27 -1.49
C GLN A 29 14.73 -6.89 -1.99
N LEU A 30 15.60 -6.21 -2.74
CA LEU A 30 15.29 -4.90 -3.32
C LEU A 30 14.13 -4.99 -4.33
N LYS A 31 14.15 -5.99 -5.22
CA LYS A 31 13.05 -6.24 -6.17
C LYS A 31 11.74 -6.56 -5.44
N HIS A 32 11.80 -7.41 -4.42
CA HIS A 32 10.60 -7.77 -3.64
C HIS A 32 10.01 -6.54 -2.95
N TRP A 33 10.85 -5.71 -2.32
CA TRP A 33 10.41 -4.46 -1.70
C TRP A 33 9.74 -3.51 -2.71
N ASP A 34 10.33 -3.36 -3.91
CA ASP A 34 9.78 -2.47 -4.93
C ASP A 34 8.48 -3.00 -5.54
N ILE A 35 8.38 -4.31 -5.80
CA ILE A 35 7.22 -4.92 -6.49
C ILE A 35 6.05 -5.21 -5.54
N ALA A 36 6.30 -5.43 -4.25
CA ALA A 36 5.28 -5.89 -3.31
C ALA A 36 4.02 -5.00 -3.27
N PRO A 37 4.10 -3.66 -3.32
CA PRO A 37 2.93 -2.80 -3.37
C PRO A 37 2.08 -2.95 -4.64
N ASP A 38 2.67 -3.41 -5.75
CA ASP A 38 1.96 -3.60 -7.03
C ASP A 38 1.15 -4.90 -7.07
N ASN A 39 1.33 -5.79 -6.09
CA ASN A 39 0.78 -7.15 -6.13
C ASN A 39 -0.75 -7.16 -6.31
N LEU A 40 -1.48 -6.30 -5.59
CA LEU A 40 -2.94 -6.24 -5.69
C LEU A 40 -3.40 -5.84 -7.09
N MET A 41 -2.76 -4.84 -7.69
CA MET A 41 -3.02 -4.42 -9.07
C MET A 41 -2.75 -5.57 -10.05
N ARG A 42 -1.61 -6.26 -9.92
CA ARG A 42 -1.22 -7.37 -10.80
C ARG A 42 -2.17 -8.56 -10.70
N LEU A 43 -2.61 -8.91 -9.48
CA LEU A 43 -3.63 -9.95 -9.26
C LEU A 43 -4.96 -9.58 -9.93
N LYS A 44 -5.36 -8.32 -9.82
CA LYS A 44 -6.58 -7.84 -10.49
C LYS A 44 -6.46 -7.89 -12.01
N GLN A 45 -5.32 -7.46 -12.57
CA GLN A 45 -5.04 -7.56 -14.00
C GLN A 45 -5.03 -9.02 -14.52
N ALA A 46 -4.64 -9.96 -13.65
CA ALA A 46 -4.71 -11.39 -13.93
C ALA A 46 -6.10 -12.00 -13.65
N ASP A 47 -7.12 -11.16 -13.40
CA ASP A 47 -8.52 -11.54 -13.19
C ASP A 47 -8.72 -12.49 -12.00
N PHE A 48 -7.93 -12.32 -10.91
CA PHE A 48 -8.18 -12.98 -9.64
C PHE A 48 -9.24 -12.24 -8.83
N LEU A 49 -10.08 -13.01 -8.12
CA LEU A 49 -10.99 -12.50 -7.09
C LEU A 49 -10.34 -12.65 -5.73
N PHE A 50 -10.30 -11.57 -4.96
CA PHE A 50 -9.67 -11.62 -3.64
C PHE A 50 -10.27 -10.59 -2.67
N SER A 51 -10.11 -10.88 -1.38
CA SER A 51 -10.27 -9.91 -0.30
C SER A 51 -8.91 -9.54 0.29
N ILE A 52 -8.87 -8.41 0.99
CA ILE A 52 -7.67 -7.91 1.66
C ILE A 52 -7.79 -8.17 3.16
N THR A 53 -6.69 -8.56 3.80
CA THR A 53 -6.65 -8.87 5.22
C THR A 53 -5.54 -8.13 5.95
N THR A 54 -5.73 -7.93 7.27
CA THR A 54 -4.71 -7.42 8.20
C THR A 54 -3.78 -8.52 8.72
N SER A 55 -3.98 -9.77 8.29
CA SER A 55 -3.14 -10.90 8.72
C SER A 55 -1.66 -10.66 8.37
N GLY A 56 -0.76 -11.03 9.26
CA GLY A 56 0.69 -10.88 9.09
C GLY A 56 1.22 -9.45 9.26
N LEU A 57 0.38 -8.45 9.48
CA LEU A 57 0.85 -7.11 9.85
C LEU A 57 1.39 -7.08 11.27
N LYS A 58 2.57 -6.49 11.47
CA LYS A 58 3.13 -6.25 12.81
C LYS A 58 2.25 -5.31 13.62
N THR A 59 1.78 -4.26 12.99
CA THR A 59 0.88 -3.26 13.55
C THR A 59 -0.35 -3.15 12.67
N LYS A 60 -1.54 -3.38 13.21
CA LYS A 60 -2.79 -3.26 12.44
C LYS A 60 -3.02 -1.84 11.91
N GLY A 61 -2.48 -0.83 12.60
CA GLY A 61 -2.51 0.57 12.15
C GLY A 61 -1.83 0.81 10.80
N ASP A 62 -0.88 -0.05 10.40
CA ASP A 62 -0.20 0.06 9.10
C ASP A 62 -1.09 -0.35 7.92
N PHE A 63 -2.24 -0.98 8.19
CA PHE A 63 -3.13 -1.50 7.15
C PHE A 63 -3.53 -0.43 6.14
N ARG A 64 -4.03 0.70 6.63
CA ARG A 64 -4.51 1.79 5.78
C ARG A 64 -3.35 2.44 5.00
N ASN A 65 -2.20 2.63 5.62
CA ASN A 65 -1.00 3.17 4.98
C ASN A 65 -0.52 2.26 3.83
N ASN A 66 -0.48 0.95 4.06
CA ASN A 66 -0.06 -0.02 3.05
C ASN A 66 -1.08 -0.12 1.92
N LEU A 67 -2.37 -0.09 2.23
CA LEU A 67 -3.43 -0.08 1.23
C LEU A 67 -3.37 1.20 0.37
N SER A 68 -3.19 2.36 0.99
CA SER A 68 -2.98 3.64 0.29
C SER A 68 -1.77 3.57 -0.65
N LYS A 69 -0.68 2.95 -0.20
CA LYS A 69 0.51 2.73 -1.04
C LYS A 69 0.18 1.88 -2.26
N ALA A 70 -0.56 0.78 -2.11
CA ALA A 70 -0.99 -0.04 -3.24
C ALA A 70 -1.88 0.74 -4.22
N VAL A 71 -2.77 1.60 -3.71
CA VAL A 71 -3.62 2.46 -4.55
C VAL A 71 -2.78 3.47 -5.33
N ARG A 72 -1.82 4.14 -4.70
CA ARG A 72 -0.90 5.06 -5.39
C ARG A 72 -0.04 4.36 -6.46
N ARG A 73 0.22 3.07 -6.28
CA ARG A 73 0.94 2.20 -7.23
C ARG A 73 0.06 1.61 -8.33
N GLY A 74 -1.18 2.06 -8.46
CA GLY A 74 -2.08 1.76 -9.58
C GLY A 74 -3.20 0.75 -9.29
N PHE A 75 -3.38 0.29 -8.03
CA PHE A 75 -4.56 -0.47 -7.66
C PHE A 75 -5.75 0.48 -7.54
N SER A 76 -6.81 0.30 -8.35
CA SER A 76 -7.90 1.27 -8.41
C SER A 76 -8.65 1.39 -7.08
N LYS A 77 -9.09 2.60 -6.73
CA LYS A 77 -9.89 2.83 -5.50
C LYS A 77 -11.17 2.00 -5.49
N ALA A 78 -11.79 1.80 -6.64
CA ALA A 78 -12.98 0.98 -6.79
C ALA A 78 -12.71 -0.49 -6.49
N ASP A 79 -11.62 -1.07 -7.04
CA ASP A 79 -11.23 -2.44 -6.77
C ASP A 79 -10.77 -2.62 -5.32
N ALA A 80 -10.07 -1.65 -4.76
CA ALA A 80 -9.67 -1.65 -3.35
C ALA A 80 -10.91 -1.67 -2.43
N LEU A 81 -11.92 -0.83 -2.72
CA LEU A 81 -13.17 -0.84 -1.96
C LEU A 81 -13.91 -2.18 -2.13
N ALA A 82 -14.02 -2.69 -3.36
CA ALA A 82 -14.67 -3.98 -3.61
C ALA A 82 -13.99 -5.13 -2.86
N SER A 83 -12.65 -5.13 -2.79
CA SER A 83 -11.87 -6.16 -2.06
C SER A 83 -12.05 -6.10 -0.54
N LEU A 84 -12.58 -5.01 0.00
CA LEU A 84 -12.87 -4.81 1.42
C LEU A 84 -14.35 -4.96 1.75
N THR A 85 -15.24 -4.96 0.75
CA THR A 85 -16.68 -4.88 0.97
C THR A 85 -17.46 -5.93 0.19
N THR A 86 -17.68 -5.72 -1.10
CA THR A 86 -18.56 -6.57 -1.91
C THR A 86 -17.98 -7.95 -2.18
N LEU A 87 -16.70 -8.06 -2.49
CA LEU A 87 -16.06 -9.36 -2.77
C LEU A 87 -16.03 -10.30 -1.55
N PRO A 88 -15.60 -9.87 -0.35
CA PRO A 88 -15.71 -10.72 0.83
C PRO A 88 -17.16 -11.01 1.22
N ALA A 89 -18.09 -10.06 1.08
CA ALA A 89 -19.50 -10.32 1.35
C ALA A 89 -20.07 -11.41 0.46
N ASP A 90 -19.71 -11.42 -0.82
CA ASP A 90 -20.11 -12.45 -1.78
C ASP A 90 -19.45 -13.81 -1.44
N ALA A 91 -18.14 -13.83 -1.20
CA ALA A 91 -17.40 -15.03 -0.88
C ALA A 91 -17.92 -15.75 0.38
N PHE A 92 -18.43 -15.01 1.36
CA PHE A 92 -19.02 -15.53 2.59
C PHE A 92 -20.55 -15.68 2.53
N GLY A 93 -21.19 -15.52 1.36
CA GLY A 93 -22.63 -15.65 1.19
C GLY A 93 -23.44 -14.60 1.93
N GLN A 94 -22.90 -13.38 2.13
CA GLN A 94 -23.55 -12.28 2.83
C GLN A 94 -23.88 -11.08 1.92
N SER A 95 -23.84 -11.26 0.61
CA SER A 95 -24.01 -10.19 -0.39
C SER A 95 -25.40 -9.53 -0.36
N GLU A 96 -26.42 -10.19 0.24
CA GLU A 96 -27.76 -9.65 0.40
C GLU A 96 -27.92 -8.74 1.64
N ARG A 97 -26.91 -8.71 2.51
CA ARG A 97 -27.00 -8.00 3.80
C ARG A 97 -25.83 -7.06 4.06
N LEU A 98 -24.67 -7.32 3.48
CA LEU A 98 -23.39 -6.65 3.74
C LEU A 98 -22.69 -6.23 2.44
N GLY A 99 -21.70 -5.37 2.57
CA GLY A 99 -20.80 -4.96 1.48
C GLY A 99 -21.32 -3.85 0.59
N LYS A 100 -22.54 -3.34 0.82
CA LYS A 100 -23.14 -2.24 0.02
C LYS A 100 -23.90 -1.27 0.92
N ILE A 101 -23.95 -0.01 0.52
CA ILE A 101 -24.84 0.98 1.10
C ILE A 101 -26.14 0.98 0.27
N LYS A 102 -27.14 0.27 0.77
CA LYS A 102 -28.45 0.08 0.09
C LYS A 102 -29.55 -0.11 1.12
N PRO A 103 -30.79 0.39 0.88
CA PRO A 103 -31.92 0.10 1.74
C PRO A 103 -32.08 -1.40 2.02
N GLY A 104 -32.26 -1.77 3.30
CA GLY A 104 -32.37 -3.15 3.77
C GLY A 104 -31.05 -3.83 4.15
N TYR A 105 -29.89 -3.20 3.87
CA TYR A 105 -28.59 -3.69 4.31
C TYR A 105 -28.27 -3.29 5.74
N ILE A 106 -27.44 -4.08 6.41
CA ILE A 106 -26.98 -3.76 7.77
C ILE A 106 -26.11 -2.50 7.70
N ALA A 107 -26.38 -1.54 8.58
CA ALA A 107 -25.64 -0.29 8.65
C ALA A 107 -24.29 -0.48 9.34
N ASN A 108 -23.36 -1.12 8.63
CA ASN A 108 -21.94 -1.21 8.99
C ASN A 108 -21.18 -0.25 8.08
N LEU A 109 -20.79 0.92 8.60
CA LEU A 109 -20.25 2.03 7.83
C LEU A 109 -18.95 2.53 8.46
N VAL A 110 -18.11 3.13 7.63
CA VAL A 110 -16.94 3.92 8.06
C VAL A 110 -17.13 5.31 7.49
N VAL A 111 -17.15 6.31 8.36
CA VAL A 111 -17.26 7.72 7.98
C VAL A 111 -15.88 8.34 8.05
N THR A 112 -15.48 8.99 6.97
CA THR A 112 -14.18 9.69 6.85
C THR A 112 -14.41 11.10 6.34
N ASP A 113 -13.53 12.01 6.69
CA ASP A 113 -13.59 13.40 6.23
C ASP A 113 -13.01 13.64 4.83
N GLY A 114 -12.42 12.61 4.25
CA GLY A 114 -11.89 12.59 2.89
C GLY A 114 -11.90 11.17 2.33
N SER A 115 -11.10 10.91 1.30
CA SER A 115 -10.99 9.57 0.75
C SER A 115 -10.37 8.61 1.76
N TYR A 116 -11.02 7.46 2.02
CA TYR A 116 -10.48 6.42 2.90
C TYR A 116 -9.07 5.95 2.50
N PHE A 117 -8.76 6.03 1.20
CA PHE A 117 -7.46 5.62 0.65
C PHE A 117 -6.39 6.72 0.70
N ASN A 118 -6.73 7.91 1.16
CA ASN A 118 -5.77 8.96 1.46
C ASN A 118 -5.41 8.90 2.95
N THR A 119 -4.10 8.79 3.26
CA THR A 119 -3.62 8.70 4.65
C THR A 119 -3.76 10.01 5.42
N ALA A 120 -3.94 11.12 4.72
CA ALA A 120 -4.21 12.41 5.35
C ALA A 120 -5.66 12.52 5.86
N SER A 121 -6.62 11.76 5.28
CA SER A 121 -7.98 11.75 5.81
C SER A 121 -8.10 10.87 7.06
N THR A 122 -9.01 11.21 7.95
CA THR A 122 -9.22 10.53 9.24
C THR A 122 -10.57 9.81 9.26
N VAL A 123 -10.63 8.71 9.99
CA VAL A 123 -11.89 8.03 10.31
C VAL A 123 -12.58 8.80 11.42
N LYS A 124 -13.73 9.36 11.13
CA LYS A 124 -14.55 10.15 12.07
C LYS A 124 -15.39 9.28 12.97
N SER A 125 -16.10 8.35 12.36
CA SER A 125 -16.91 7.38 13.10
C SER A 125 -16.97 6.04 12.37
N VAL A 126 -17.31 5.01 13.14
CA VAL A 126 -17.61 3.66 12.64
C VAL A 126 -19.04 3.31 13.12
N TRP A 127 -19.83 2.81 12.22
CA TRP A 127 -21.19 2.34 12.53
C TRP A 127 -21.22 0.82 12.48
N ILE A 128 -21.79 0.19 13.49
CA ILE A 128 -21.93 -1.26 13.59
C ILE A 128 -23.39 -1.58 13.92
N GLY A 129 -24.08 -2.22 12.98
CA GLY A 129 -25.50 -2.55 13.17
C GLY A 129 -26.43 -1.33 13.32
N GLY A 130 -25.99 -0.15 12.88
CA GLY A 130 -26.73 1.11 13.03
C GLY A 130 -26.40 1.92 14.29
N GLU A 131 -25.49 1.42 15.14
CA GLU A 131 -24.95 2.15 16.29
C GLU A 131 -23.66 2.86 15.91
N GLU A 132 -23.54 4.15 16.22
CA GLU A 132 -22.38 4.99 15.94
C GLU A 132 -21.34 4.92 17.05
N PHE A 133 -20.10 4.72 16.65
CA PHE A 133 -18.91 4.80 17.51
C PHE A 133 -18.03 5.94 16.99
N GLU A 134 -18.03 7.05 17.68
CA GLU A 134 -17.21 8.21 17.36
C GLU A 134 -15.73 7.90 17.66
N ILE A 135 -14.85 8.12 16.67
CA ILE A 135 -13.42 7.83 16.76
C ILE A 135 -12.62 9.13 16.90
N ASP A 136 -12.94 10.12 16.08
CA ASP A 136 -12.26 11.42 16.04
C ASP A 136 -13.31 12.52 15.80
N PRO A 137 -13.90 13.07 16.86
CA PRO A 137 -14.93 14.09 16.75
C PRO A 137 -14.39 15.35 16.08
N ASP A 138 -15.24 16.00 15.31
CA ASP A 138 -14.89 17.29 14.74
C ASP A 138 -14.72 18.34 15.84
N PRO A 139 -13.67 19.20 15.74
CA PRO A 139 -13.55 20.32 16.65
C PRO A 139 -14.80 21.23 16.53
N ILE A 140 -15.30 21.68 17.66
CA ILE A 140 -16.52 22.54 17.75
C ILE A 140 -16.30 23.86 16.96
N VAL A 141 -15.03 24.26 16.80
CA VAL A 141 -14.66 25.53 16.17
C VAL A 141 -13.68 25.29 15.03
N ASP A 142 -14.02 25.76 13.83
CA ASP A 142 -13.11 25.84 12.71
C ASP A 142 -12.17 27.05 12.90
N ALA A 143 -10.89 26.76 13.20
CA ALA A 143 -9.86 27.79 13.43
C ALA A 143 -9.12 28.18 12.15
N ALA A 144 -9.41 27.57 11.00
CA ALA A 144 -8.74 27.94 9.74
C ALA A 144 -9.03 29.39 9.36
N GLY A 145 -7.98 30.15 9.09
CA GLY A 145 -8.12 31.55 8.77
C GLY A 145 -6.87 32.36 9.01
N ILE A 146 -6.96 33.64 8.70
CA ILE A 146 -5.96 34.65 8.98
C ILE A 146 -6.39 35.40 10.23
N TRP A 147 -5.54 35.38 11.23
CA TRP A 147 -5.80 35.94 12.56
C TRP A 147 -4.82 37.07 12.84
N THR A 148 -5.33 38.24 13.16
CA THR A 148 -4.50 39.32 13.73
C THR A 148 -4.31 39.07 15.22
N VAL A 149 -3.09 38.76 15.60
CA VAL A 149 -2.69 38.45 16.98
C VAL A 149 -2.15 39.70 17.65
N LYS A 150 -2.59 39.95 18.88
CA LYS A 150 -2.13 41.07 19.71
C LYS A 150 -1.63 40.53 21.07
N GLU A 151 -0.40 40.96 21.41
CA GLU A 151 0.20 40.77 22.73
C GLU A 151 0.79 42.10 23.21
N ARG A 152 0.18 42.70 24.22
CA ARG A 152 0.50 44.04 24.68
C ARG A 152 0.48 45.04 23.49
N GLU A 153 1.61 45.63 23.14
CA GLU A 153 1.73 46.53 22.02
C GLU A 153 2.26 45.89 20.73
N ARG A 154 2.51 44.54 20.77
CA ARG A 154 2.99 43.81 19.61
C ARG A 154 1.81 43.23 18.84
N THR A 155 1.90 43.34 17.52
CA THR A 155 0.91 42.77 16.62
C THR A 155 1.63 41.95 15.56
N TRP A 156 1.05 40.79 15.22
CA TRP A 156 1.49 39.94 14.10
C TRP A 156 0.32 39.13 13.55
N VAL A 157 0.53 38.46 12.42
CA VAL A 157 -0.48 37.64 11.78
C VAL A 157 -0.19 36.18 12.05
N LEU A 158 -1.20 35.42 12.49
CA LEU A 158 -1.19 33.97 12.54
C LEU A 158 -2.12 33.45 11.44
N GLU A 159 -1.55 32.78 10.47
CA GLU A 159 -2.30 32.09 9.42
C GLU A 159 -2.44 30.62 9.83
N ILE A 160 -3.67 30.14 9.98
CA ILE A 160 -4.00 28.75 10.28
C ILE A 160 -4.62 28.17 9.02
N ASN A 161 -3.99 27.15 8.48
CA ASN A 161 -4.46 26.38 7.35
C ASN A 161 -4.97 25.02 7.84
N LYS A 162 -6.10 24.61 7.31
CA LYS A 162 -6.66 23.28 7.52
C LYS A 162 -6.43 22.46 6.25
N ALA A 163 -5.66 21.38 6.35
CA ALA A 163 -5.55 20.40 5.31
C ALA A 163 -6.15 19.10 5.86
N ASP A 164 -7.28 18.73 5.32
CA ASP A 164 -8.13 17.64 5.83
C ASP A 164 -8.47 17.87 7.33
N LEU A 165 -7.84 17.18 8.26
CA LEU A 165 -8.03 17.36 9.70
C LEU A 165 -6.82 17.89 10.43
N SER A 166 -5.71 18.02 9.76
CA SER A 166 -4.52 18.60 10.36
C SER A 166 -4.55 20.12 10.21
N TYR A 167 -4.21 20.78 11.28
CA TYR A 167 -3.99 22.22 11.25
C TYR A 167 -2.51 22.50 11.17
N SER A 168 -2.12 23.37 10.26
CA SER A 168 -0.79 23.95 10.20
C SER A 168 -0.87 25.45 10.40
N GLY A 169 0.18 26.05 10.97
CA GLY A 169 0.16 27.46 11.24
C GLY A 169 1.46 28.14 10.84
N ILE A 170 1.35 29.39 10.41
CA ILE A 170 2.47 30.26 10.06
C ILE A 170 2.26 31.62 10.75
N ILE A 171 3.27 32.06 11.50
CA ILE A 171 3.32 33.45 12.01
C ILE A 171 4.03 34.33 10.96
N LYS A 172 3.37 35.41 10.58
CA LYS A 172 3.94 36.43 9.71
C LYS A 172 4.15 37.73 10.49
N LYS A 173 5.40 38.22 10.51
CA LYS A 173 5.77 39.49 11.16
C LYS A 173 6.97 40.10 10.47
N ASP A 174 6.91 41.40 10.22
CA ASP A 174 8.01 42.20 9.66
C ASP A 174 8.65 41.56 8.40
N GLY A 175 7.81 41.01 7.51
CA GLY A 175 8.23 40.33 6.27
C GLY A 175 8.79 38.91 6.47
N LYS A 176 8.87 38.39 7.69
CA LYS A 176 9.29 37.02 8.00
C LYS A 176 8.09 36.12 8.16
N SER A 177 8.25 34.85 7.73
CA SER A 177 7.27 33.77 7.91
C SER A 177 7.91 32.65 8.74
N ILE A 178 7.28 32.28 9.84
CA ILE A 178 7.78 31.29 10.79
C ILE A 178 6.70 30.24 11.01
N SER A 179 7.02 28.97 10.73
CA SER A 179 6.10 27.86 10.98
C SER A 179 5.92 27.64 12.48
N VAL A 180 4.68 27.46 12.91
CA VAL A 180 4.37 27.05 14.28
C VAL A 180 4.56 25.52 14.42
N GLN A 181 4.88 25.09 15.63
CA GLN A 181 5.10 23.68 15.96
C GLN A 181 3.97 23.20 16.84
N SER A 182 3.62 21.92 16.71
CA SER A 182 2.65 21.24 17.58
C SER A 182 1.31 21.99 17.68
N LEU A 183 0.82 22.53 16.55
CA LEU A 183 -0.50 23.15 16.50
C LEU A 183 -1.56 22.09 16.75
N SER A 184 -2.34 22.28 17.79
CA SER A 184 -3.47 21.43 18.16
C SER A 184 -4.70 22.28 18.41
N ILE A 185 -5.83 21.82 17.89
CA ILE A 185 -7.14 22.40 18.15
C ILE A 185 -8.01 21.25 18.68
N ASP A 186 -8.44 21.38 19.91
CA ASP A 186 -9.27 20.43 20.63
C ASP A 186 -10.54 21.15 21.11
N GLN A 187 -11.66 20.81 20.52
CA GLN A 187 -12.93 21.50 20.69
C GLN A 187 -12.84 23.01 20.42
N ASP A 188 -12.81 23.83 21.47
CA ASP A 188 -12.64 25.29 21.40
C ASP A 188 -11.23 25.74 21.84
N ARG A 189 -10.32 24.80 22.14
CA ARG A 189 -8.97 25.09 22.62
C ARG A 189 -7.97 25.06 21.50
N ILE A 190 -7.08 26.06 21.49
CA ILE A 190 -5.93 26.11 20.59
C ILE A 190 -4.65 26.09 21.41
N SER A 191 -3.68 25.30 20.97
CA SER A 191 -2.32 25.32 21.52
C SER A 191 -1.30 25.15 20.40
N PHE A 192 -0.17 25.86 20.50
CA PHE A 192 0.97 25.71 19.61
C PHE A 192 2.25 26.23 20.24
N ALA A 193 3.39 25.92 19.63
CA ALA A 193 4.69 26.40 20.03
C ALA A 193 5.39 27.13 18.88
N VAL A 194 6.24 28.09 19.22
CA VAL A 194 7.11 28.79 18.29
C VAL A 194 8.53 28.76 18.86
N ASN A 195 9.48 28.28 18.07
CA ASN A 195 10.88 28.24 18.44
C ASN A 195 11.69 29.15 17.50
N ASP A 196 11.58 30.46 17.73
CA ASP A 196 12.29 31.46 16.93
C ASP A 196 12.77 32.60 17.82
N THR A 197 14.08 32.79 17.87
CA THR A 197 14.72 33.83 18.69
C THR A 197 14.59 35.23 18.12
N SER A 198 14.23 35.36 16.85
CA SER A 198 14.01 36.67 16.22
C SER A 198 12.67 37.30 16.60
N LEU A 199 11.68 36.49 16.93
CA LEU A 199 10.37 36.93 17.44
C LEU A 199 10.29 36.91 18.97
N PHE A 200 10.86 35.87 19.58
CA PHE A 200 10.78 35.62 21.02
C PHE A 200 12.18 35.42 21.59
N LYS A 201 12.64 36.41 22.33
CA LYS A 201 14.02 36.58 22.84
C LYS A 201 14.66 35.33 23.50
N PHE A 202 13.87 34.37 23.94
CA PHE A 202 14.34 33.25 24.78
C PHE A 202 14.07 31.87 24.22
N GLY A 203 13.80 31.73 22.89
CA GLY A 203 13.57 30.42 22.26
C GLY A 203 12.12 29.93 22.35
N ALA A 204 11.90 28.66 22.69
CA ALA A 204 10.59 28.03 22.61
C ALA A 204 9.51 28.75 23.43
N THR A 205 8.55 29.33 22.76
CA THR A 205 7.42 30.05 23.34
C THR A 205 6.13 29.26 23.05
N ARG A 206 5.34 29.02 24.11
CA ARG A 206 4.10 28.23 24.00
C ARG A 206 2.90 29.16 24.10
N PHE A 207 1.94 28.90 23.21
CA PHE A 207 0.65 29.60 23.16
C PHE A 207 -0.44 28.62 23.54
N ALA A 208 -1.38 29.08 24.38
CA ALA A 208 -2.61 28.35 24.68
C ALA A 208 -3.76 29.35 24.76
N GLY A 209 -4.94 28.99 24.29
CA GLY A 209 -6.10 29.87 24.31
C GLY A 209 -7.39 29.15 23.98
N ASN A 210 -8.52 29.88 24.10
CA ASN A 210 -9.84 29.44 23.71
C ASN A 210 -10.34 30.28 22.55
N ILE A 211 -11.00 29.62 21.59
CA ILE A 211 -11.59 30.23 20.41
C ILE A 211 -13.08 30.42 20.65
N ALA A 212 -13.57 31.63 20.57
CA ALA A 212 -14.98 31.92 20.67
C ALA A 212 -15.34 33.16 19.82
N ASN A 213 -16.44 33.13 19.11
CA ASN A 213 -17.00 34.28 18.37
C ASN A 213 -15.96 35.00 17.47
N LYS A 214 -15.18 34.24 16.70
CA LYS A 214 -14.10 34.75 15.82
C LYS A 214 -12.98 35.48 16.59
N ALA A 215 -12.80 35.20 17.84
CA ALA A 215 -11.71 35.71 18.66
C ALA A 215 -11.02 34.56 19.42
N ILE A 216 -9.70 34.69 19.61
CA ILE A 216 -8.93 33.81 20.49
C ILE A 216 -8.47 34.66 21.66
N ARG A 217 -8.57 34.10 22.85
CA ARG A 217 -8.00 34.69 24.06
C ARG A 217 -7.20 33.65 24.82
N GLY A 218 -6.01 34.01 25.24
CA GLY A 218 -5.15 33.02 25.83
C GLY A 218 -3.93 33.55 26.56
N LYS A 219 -3.05 32.64 26.89
CA LYS A 219 -1.82 32.86 27.66
C LYS A 219 -0.61 32.41 26.83
N ILE A 220 0.43 33.22 26.83
CA ILE A 220 1.76 32.88 26.33
C ILE A 220 2.63 32.48 27.51
N THR A 221 3.39 31.42 27.35
CA THR A 221 4.44 31.00 28.27
C THR A 221 5.77 31.04 27.54
N TYR A 222 6.67 31.89 27.99
CA TYR A 222 8.01 32.02 27.43
C TYR A 222 8.96 30.97 27.99
N ALA A 223 10.12 30.79 27.36
CA ALA A 223 11.13 29.84 27.80
C ALA A 223 11.68 30.10 29.21
N ASP A 224 11.62 31.33 29.68
CA ASP A 224 11.99 31.72 31.08
C ASP A 224 10.84 31.56 32.11
N ASN A 225 9.76 30.84 31.71
CA ASN A 225 8.54 30.62 32.49
C ASN A 225 7.72 31.88 32.79
N LYS A 226 8.09 33.03 32.27
CA LYS A 226 7.22 34.20 32.34
C LYS A 226 6.01 34.04 31.44
N THR A 227 4.95 34.75 31.80
CA THR A 227 3.69 34.64 31.07
C THR A 227 3.15 35.99 30.66
N SER A 228 2.42 36.02 29.56
CA SER A 228 1.71 37.18 29.03
C SER A 228 0.32 36.77 28.53
N GLN A 229 -0.61 37.72 28.44
CA GLN A 229 -1.90 37.50 27.78
C GLN A 229 -1.78 37.81 26.28
N TRP A 230 -2.49 37.06 25.49
CA TRP A 230 -2.62 37.34 24.07
C TRP A 230 -4.07 37.20 23.61
N SER A 231 -4.37 37.86 22.51
CA SER A 231 -5.66 37.72 21.85
C SER A 231 -5.46 37.71 20.34
N ALA A 232 -6.40 37.12 19.62
CA ALA A 232 -6.42 37.23 18.17
C ALA A 232 -7.86 37.44 17.69
N ILE A 233 -8.00 38.08 16.55
CA ILE A 233 -9.26 38.33 15.85
C ILE A 233 -9.15 37.73 14.47
N LEU A 234 -10.17 37.00 14.02
CA LEU A 234 -10.23 36.42 12.69
C LEU A 234 -10.53 37.51 11.66
N ASP A 235 -9.59 37.74 10.76
CA ASP A 235 -9.73 38.71 9.67
C ASP A 235 -10.43 38.09 8.45
N SER A 236 -10.01 36.87 8.04
CA SER A 236 -10.60 36.15 6.91
C SER A 236 -10.39 34.64 7.06
N LYS A 237 -11.30 33.85 6.46
CA LYS A 237 -11.10 32.39 6.38
C LYS A 237 -10.14 32.06 5.25
N THR A 238 -9.22 31.11 5.50
CA THR A 238 -8.41 30.50 4.44
C THR A 238 -9.23 29.45 3.69
N LYS A 239 -9.00 29.35 2.37
CA LYS A 239 -9.54 28.22 1.60
C LYS A 239 -8.81 26.94 2.01
N ASN A 240 -9.57 25.84 2.19
CA ASN A 240 -8.95 24.53 2.36
C ASN A 240 -8.06 24.23 1.16
N SER A 241 -6.81 23.86 1.40
CA SER A 241 -5.95 23.33 0.36
C SER A 241 -6.41 21.88 0.08
N GLU A 242 -6.86 21.60 -1.15
CA GLU A 242 -7.01 20.22 -1.60
C GLU A 242 -5.63 19.59 -1.66
N GLU A 243 -5.40 18.54 -0.90
CA GLU A 243 -4.19 17.74 -1.05
C GLU A 243 -4.21 17.06 -2.42
N ILE A 244 -3.16 17.29 -3.20
CA ILE A 244 -2.96 16.60 -4.46
C ILE A 244 -2.52 15.17 -4.14
N PHE A 245 -3.44 14.22 -4.35
CA PHE A 245 -3.12 12.80 -4.29
C PHE A 245 -2.21 12.47 -5.48
N THR A 246 -0.91 12.40 -5.23
CA THR A 246 0.06 12.06 -6.28
C THR A 246 0.14 10.55 -6.46
N ASP A 247 -0.17 10.10 -7.67
CA ASP A 247 0.02 8.70 -8.05
C ASP A 247 1.52 8.36 -8.11
N GLU A 248 1.89 7.23 -7.54
CA GLU A 248 3.23 6.68 -7.68
C GLU A 248 3.29 5.83 -8.96
N ILE A 249 4.45 5.85 -9.63
CA ILE A 249 4.64 5.01 -10.82
C ILE A 249 4.79 3.54 -10.36
N PRO A 250 3.97 2.60 -10.91
CA PRO A 250 4.16 1.18 -10.65
C PRO A 250 5.56 0.70 -11.06
N SER A 251 6.05 -0.34 -10.39
CA SER A 251 7.34 -0.93 -10.72
C SER A 251 7.39 -1.42 -12.16
N LYS A 252 8.43 -1.02 -12.91
CA LYS A 252 8.73 -1.53 -14.25
C LYS A 252 9.52 -2.83 -14.23
N LEU A 253 9.88 -3.33 -13.04
CA LEU A 253 10.64 -4.58 -12.92
C LEU A 253 9.79 -5.76 -13.38
N LYS A 254 10.40 -6.63 -14.19
CA LYS A 254 9.77 -7.88 -14.59
C LYS A 254 9.78 -8.88 -13.44
N VAL A 255 8.65 -9.54 -13.25
CA VAL A 255 8.53 -10.68 -12.33
C VAL A 255 8.81 -11.94 -13.12
N PHE A 256 9.80 -12.70 -12.69
CA PHE A 256 10.15 -14.00 -13.28
C PHE A 256 9.58 -15.12 -12.41
N TYR A 257 9.12 -16.19 -13.04
CA TYR A 257 8.60 -17.36 -12.34
C TYR A 257 9.23 -18.65 -12.88
N PRO A 258 9.75 -19.52 -12.01
CA PRO A 258 10.00 -19.30 -10.58
C PRO A 258 11.04 -18.21 -10.32
N GLU A 259 11.04 -17.65 -9.12
CA GLU A 259 12.04 -16.63 -8.75
C GLU A 259 13.47 -17.18 -8.81
N GLY A 260 14.40 -16.39 -9.31
CA GLY A 260 15.82 -16.71 -9.36
C GLY A 260 16.40 -16.64 -10.77
N ALA A 261 17.61 -17.19 -10.92
CA ALA A 261 18.37 -17.11 -12.18
C ALA A 261 17.70 -17.82 -13.38
N TYR A 262 16.88 -18.81 -13.09
CA TYR A 262 16.15 -19.60 -14.09
C TYR A 262 14.68 -19.18 -14.26
N GLY A 263 14.29 -18.09 -13.64
CA GLY A 263 12.93 -17.56 -13.80
C GLY A 263 12.67 -17.04 -15.20
N LEU A 264 11.47 -17.26 -15.70
CA LEU A 264 11.01 -16.86 -17.04
C LEU A 264 9.89 -15.82 -16.93
N ASP A 265 9.85 -14.89 -17.86
CA ASP A 265 8.81 -13.85 -17.93
C ASP A 265 7.52 -14.34 -18.63
N SER A 266 7.58 -15.53 -19.23
CA SER A 266 6.41 -16.18 -19.84
C SER A 266 6.55 -17.70 -19.74
N ARG A 267 5.43 -18.40 -19.82
CA ARG A 267 5.46 -19.86 -19.95
C ARG A 267 6.12 -20.24 -21.27
N ILE A 268 7.05 -21.20 -21.21
CA ILE A 268 7.58 -21.82 -22.41
C ILE A 268 6.41 -22.51 -23.13
N SER A 269 6.24 -22.23 -24.41
CA SER A 269 5.31 -22.98 -25.24
C SER A 269 5.84 -24.40 -25.37
N GLN A 270 5.10 -25.36 -24.88
CA GLN A 270 5.46 -26.76 -25.04
C GLN A 270 5.04 -27.22 -26.45
N PRO A 271 5.95 -27.76 -27.25
CA PRO A 271 5.57 -28.35 -28.54
C PRO A 271 4.65 -29.55 -28.32
N ARG A 272 3.66 -29.68 -29.18
CA ARG A 272 2.67 -30.75 -29.10
C ARG A 272 3.29 -32.13 -29.30
N THR A 273 4.25 -32.24 -30.22
CA THR A 273 4.90 -33.48 -30.64
C THR A 273 6.40 -33.31 -30.58
N ILE A 274 7.09 -34.21 -29.88
CA ILE A 274 8.54 -34.26 -29.75
C ILE A 274 8.99 -35.71 -30.02
N LEU A 275 9.94 -35.90 -30.91
CA LEU A 275 10.65 -37.15 -31.10
C LEU A 275 12.08 -37.01 -30.55
N VAL A 276 12.52 -37.88 -29.68
CA VAL A 276 13.94 -38.06 -29.40
C VAL A 276 14.39 -39.31 -30.13
N ASP A 277 15.30 -39.12 -31.07
CA ASP A 277 15.78 -40.12 -32.01
C ASP A 277 17.10 -40.75 -31.51
N ASP A 278 17.27 -42.07 -31.62
CA ASP A 278 18.50 -42.83 -31.38
C ASP A 278 19.08 -42.67 -29.95
N ALA A 279 18.24 -42.71 -28.91
CA ALA A 279 18.66 -42.57 -27.51
C ALA A 279 18.86 -43.94 -26.77
N THR A 280 19.56 -43.91 -25.64
CA THR A 280 19.55 -44.99 -24.66
C THR A 280 18.47 -44.71 -23.63
N ILE A 281 17.43 -45.55 -23.58
CA ILE A 281 16.25 -45.34 -22.72
C ILE A 281 16.28 -46.34 -21.54
N TRP A 282 16.30 -45.79 -20.32
CA TRP A 282 16.21 -46.54 -19.10
C TRP A 282 14.74 -46.63 -18.68
N THR A 283 14.04 -47.72 -19.02
CA THR A 283 12.59 -47.74 -18.87
C THR A 283 12.13 -47.85 -17.41
N SER A 284 12.99 -48.31 -16.52
CA SER A 284 12.63 -48.73 -15.15
C SER A 284 11.49 -49.73 -15.08
N GLY A 285 11.20 -50.38 -16.19
CA GLY A 285 10.20 -51.43 -16.38
C GLY A 285 10.81 -52.75 -16.83
N PRO A 286 9.97 -53.72 -17.25
CA PRO A 286 10.41 -55.04 -17.67
C PRO A 286 11.38 -55.07 -18.84
N ASP A 287 11.29 -54.05 -19.73
CA ASP A 287 12.11 -53.97 -20.92
C ASP A 287 13.55 -53.48 -20.62
N GLY A 288 13.83 -53.11 -19.37
CA GLY A 288 15.16 -52.73 -18.91
C GLY A 288 15.73 -51.52 -19.62
N VAL A 289 16.91 -51.66 -20.24
CA VAL A 289 17.63 -50.58 -20.95
C VAL A 289 17.57 -50.85 -22.45
N LEU A 290 16.92 -49.96 -23.16
CA LEU A 290 16.79 -49.97 -24.62
C LEU A 290 17.89 -49.10 -25.22
N LYS A 291 18.71 -49.62 -26.12
CA LYS A 291 19.76 -48.86 -26.78
C LYS A 291 19.37 -48.59 -28.25
N GLU A 292 19.71 -47.38 -28.71
CA GLU A 292 19.37 -46.94 -30.10
C GLU A 292 17.87 -47.05 -30.38
N TYR A 293 17.06 -46.49 -29.43
CA TYR A 293 15.61 -46.40 -29.54
C TYR A 293 15.16 -44.97 -29.59
N ASP A 294 14.04 -44.79 -30.31
CA ASP A 294 13.32 -43.51 -30.38
C ASP A 294 12.22 -43.51 -29.30
N ILE A 295 11.95 -42.29 -28.78
CA ILE A 295 10.81 -42.01 -27.93
C ILE A 295 10.00 -40.85 -28.45
N LEU A 296 8.71 -41.07 -28.66
CA LEU A 296 7.78 -40.07 -29.13
C LEU A 296 6.91 -39.56 -27.98
N PHE A 297 6.95 -38.27 -27.76
CA PHE A 297 6.02 -37.57 -26.89
C PHE A 297 4.93 -36.87 -27.67
N GLN A 298 3.70 -36.98 -27.22
CA GLN A 298 2.56 -36.26 -27.76
C GLN A 298 1.64 -35.76 -26.66
N ASP A 299 1.27 -34.49 -26.70
CA ASP A 299 0.40 -33.86 -25.72
C ASP A 299 0.86 -34.08 -24.27
N GLY A 300 2.18 -34.05 -24.01
CA GLY A 300 2.80 -34.23 -22.71
C GLY A 300 2.86 -35.68 -22.20
N LYS A 301 2.59 -36.67 -23.03
CA LYS A 301 2.65 -38.10 -22.70
C LYS A 301 3.59 -38.84 -23.63
N ILE A 302 4.22 -39.92 -23.13
CA ILE A 302 4.92 -40.88 -23.97
C ILE A 302 3.87 -41.59 -24.81
N LYS A 303 3.99 -41.49 -26.13
CA LYS A 303 3.08 -42.11 -27.07
C LYS A 303 3.62 -43.43 -27.56
N GLU A 304 4.92 -43.50 -27.85
CA GLU A 304 5.55 -44.66 -28.46
C GLU A 304 7.02 -44.71 -28.09
N ILE A 305 7.54 -45.91 -27.91
CA ILE A 305 8.97 -46.22 -27.77
C ILE A 305 9.27 -47.37 -28.74
N ALA A 306 10.04 -47.12 -29.79
CA ALA A 306 10.38 -48.11 -30.78
C ALA A 306 11.72 -47.80 -31.46
N LYS A 307 12.21 -48.71 -32.32
CA LYS A 307 13.28 -48.38 -33.24
C LYS A 307 12.68 -47.75 -34.51
N ASN A 308 13.24 -46.61 -34.95
CA ASN A 308 12.87 -45.93 -36.19
C ASN A 308 11.36 -45.49 -36.24
N ILE A 309 10.95 -44.61 -35.33
CA ILE A 309 9.58 -44.08 -35.34
C ILE A 309 9.41 -43.12 -36.52
N TYR A 310 8.44 -43.42 -37.35
CA TYR A 310 8.09 -42.58 -38.51
C TYR A 310 7.12 -41.47 -38.09
N LEU A 311 7.57 -40.21 -38.19
CA LEU A 311 6.79 -39.04 -37.88
C LEU A 311 5.88 -38.62 -39.02
N GLN A 312 4.59 -38.46 -38.75
CA GLN A 312 3.64 -37.86 -39.66
C GLN A 312 3.46 -36.35 -39.46
N ASP A 313 3.74 -35.86 -38.22
CA ASP A 313 3.60 -34.46 -37.87
C ASP A 313 4.82 -33.65 -38.34
N ARG A 314 4.62 -32.80 -39.34
CA ARG A 314 5.69 -31.91 -39.86
C ARG A 314 6.12 -30.81 -38.91
N ASN A 315 5.33 -30.53 -37.89
CA ASN A 315 5.63 -29.51 -36.86
C ASN A 315 6.26 -30.12 -35.59
N ALA A 316 6.57 -31.40 -35.59
CA ALA A 316 7.23 -32.06 -34.47
C ALA A 316 8.67 -31.54 -34.29
N ILE A 317 9.10 -31.41 -33.07
CA ILE A 317 10.50 -31.16 -32.73
C ILE A 317 11.23 -32.50 -32.71
N ILE A 318 12.30 -32.60 -33.49
CA ILE A 318 13.18 -33.77 -33.46
C ILE A 318 14.43 -33.41 -32.69
N ILE A 319 14.76 -34.22 -31.68
CA ILE A 319 15.94 -34.09 -30.83
C ILE A 319 16.86 -35.29 -31.11
N ASP A 320 18.07 -35.04 -31.63
CA ASP A 320 19.10 -36.06 -31.75
C ASP A 320 19.49 -36.59 -30.36
N GLY A 321 19.10 -37.84 -30.06
CA GLY A 321 19.35 -38.57 -28.83
C GLY A 321 20.62 -39.42 -28.85
N LYS A 322 21.38 -39.42 -29.94
CA LYS A 322 22.58 -40.25 -30.09
C LYS A 322 23.58 -40.00 -28.97
N GLY A 323 23.96 -41.06 -28.27
CA GLY A 323 24.85 -40.97 -27.10
C GLY A 323 24.21 -40.34 -25.84
N LYS A 324 22.92 -39.98 -25.87
CA LYS A 324 22.21 -39.45 -24.70
C LYS A 324 21.39 -40.57 -23.99
N HIS A 325 21.18 -40.36 -22.72
CA HIS A 325 20.42 -41.26 -21.87
C HIS A 325 19.12 -40.61 -21.44
N ILE A 326 18.02 -41.32 -21.52
CA ILE A 326 16.70 -40.92 -21.06
C ILE A 326 16.31 -41.78 -19.87
N THR A 327 15.92 -41.17 -18.76
CA THR A 327 15.43 -41.86 -17.56
C THR A 327 14.07 -41.31 -17.16
N PRO A 328 13.27 -42.06 -16.40
CA PRO A 328 12.13 -41.48 -15.70
C PRO A 328 12.56 -40.28 -14.82
N GLY A 329 11.67 -39.30 -14.62
CA GLY A 329 11.91 -38.21 -13.70
C GLY A 329 12.18 -38.71 -12.29
N LEU A 330 13.14 -38.07 -11.63
CA LEU A 330 13.43 -38.42 -10.24
C LEU A 330 12.33 -37.87 -9.33
N ILE A 331 11.88 -38.74 -8.40
CA ILE A 331 10.86 -38.39 -7.38
C ILE A 331 11.58 -38.30 -6.05
N ASP A 332 11.66 -37.10 -5.50
CA ASP A 332 12.10 -36.90 -4.12
C ASP A 332 10.92 -37.09 -3.20
N ALA A 333 10.96 -38.17 -2.40
CA ALA A 333 9.91 -38.50 -1.46
C ALA A 333 9.88 -37.59 -0.21
N HIS A 334 10.90 -36.77 -0.02
CA HIS A 334 11.03 -35.86 1.12
C HIS A 334 11.76 -34.57 0.73
N SER A 335 11.04 -33.68 0.10
CA SER A 335 11.55 -32.35 -0.29
C SER A 335 11.04 -31.28 0.67
N HIS A 336 11.91 -30.34 1.07
CA HIS A 336 11.58 -29.18 1.89
C HIS A 336 11.56 -27.90 1.08
#